data_c962cdf018a38e7e5ebe121018a8fba3
#
_entry.id   c962cdf018a38e7e5ebe121018a8fba3
#
_cell.length_a   1.000
_cell.length_b   1.000
_cell.length_c   1.000
_cell.angle_alpha   90.00
_cell.angle_beta   90.00
_cell.angle_gamma   90.00
#
_symmetry.space_group_name_H-M   'P 1'
#
loop_
_entity.id
_entity.type
_entity.pdbx_description
1 polymer ?
#
loop_
_entity_poly.entity_id
_entity_poly.type
_entity_poly.pdbx_seq_one_letter_code
_entity_poly.pdbx_strand_id
1 'polypeptide(L)'
;MLQIRKTYLYLQRLTRYIMQNIEQKTPLANNHISVDCVVIGFDGEQLKVLLIKRAGEEEGEIFHDMKLPGSLIYMDEDLDEAAKRVLNELTGLKNVNLMQFKAFGSKNRTKDPKDVH
;
A
#
# COMPACT_ATOMS: atom_id res chain seq x y z
N MET A 1 32.48 23.44 12.91
CA MET A 1 31.48 24.44 12.51
C MET A 1 31.10 24.38 11.04
N LEU A 2 32.03 24.30 10.09
CA LEU A 2 31.75 24.15 8.65
C LEU A 2 30.96 22.88 8.32
N GLN A 3 31.19 21.79 9.02
CA GLN A 3 30.53 20.50 8.82
C GLN A 3 29.06 20.52 9.26
N ILE A 4 28.73 21.23 10.33
CA ILE A 4 27.34 21.40 10.82
C ILE A 4 26.53 22.24 9.84
N ARG A 5 27.11 23.30 9.26
CA ARG A 5 26.44 24.13 8.25
C ARG A 5 26.13 23.33 6.96
N LYS A 6 27.08 22.51 6.49
CA LYS A 6 26.85 21.66 5.31
C LYS A 6 25.74 20.63 5.54
N THR A 7 25.70 20.01 6.73
CA THR A 7 24.65 19.06 7.10
C THR A 7 23.30 19.76 7.19
N TYR A 8 23.23 20.93 7.77
CA TYR A 8 21.98 21.70 7.87
C TYR A 8 21.44 22.09 6.49
N LEU A 9 22.30 22.59 5.59
CA LEU A 9 21.91 22.90 4.20
C LEU A 9 21.46 21.67 3.42
N TYR A 10 22.11 20.54 3.62
CA TYR A 10 21.71 19.27 3.02
C TYR A 10 20.31 18.83 3.50
N LEU A 11 20.04 18.88 4.80
CA LEU A 11 18.75 18.57 5.37
C LEU A 11 17.64 19.51 4.88
N GLN A 12 17.93 20.81 4.76
CA GLN A 12 16.99 21.78 4.20
C GLN A 12 16.65 21.48 2.75
N ARG A 13 17.67 21.15 1.94
CA ARG A 13 17.47 20.76 0.53
C ARG A 13 16.67 19.48 0.40
N LEU A 14 16.98 18.49 1.21
CA LEU A 14 16.28 17.22 1.23
C LEU A 14 14.81 17.41 1.64
N THR A 15 14.55 18.19 2.70
CA THR A 15 13.19 18.52 3.15
C THR A 15 12.42 19.24 2.04
N ARG A 16 13.02 20.21 1.38
CA ARG A 16 12.39 20.95 0.28
C ARG A 16 12.09 20.04 -0.91
N TYR A 17 13.02 19.14 -1.26
CA TYR A 17 12.82 18.15 -2.31
C TYR A 17 11.66 17.21 -1.99
N ILE A 18 11.61 16.69 -0.78
CA ILE A 18 10.52 15.82 -0.30
C ILE A 18 9.19 16.56 -0.33
N MET A 19 9.13 17.79 0.18
CA MET A 19 7.91 18.60 0.20
C MET A 19 7.41 18.92 -1.20
N GLN A 20 8.28 19.29 -2.14
CA GLN A 20 7.92 19.53 -3.54
C GLN A 20 7.38 18.27 -4.21
N ASN A 21 7.99 17.11 -3.97
CA ASN A 21 7.51 15.85 -4.52
C ASN A 21 6.18 15.41 -3.89
N ILE A 22 5.95 15.68 -2.63
CA ILE A 22 4.67 15.41 -1.97
C ILE A 22 3.58 16.31 -2.55
N GLU A 23 3.82 17.62 -2.70
CA GLU A 23 2.86 18.56 -3.28
C GLU A 23 2.50 18.24 -4.73
N GLN A 24 3.48 17.77 -5.52
CA GLN A 24 3.29 17.47 -6.95
C GLN A 24 2.73 16.07 -7.21
N LYS A 25 2.81 15.13 -6.25
CA LYS A 25 2.59 13.70 -6.49
C LYS A 25 1.73 13.00 -5.45
N THR A 26 1.02 13.71 -4.58
CA THR A 26 0.06 13.04 -3.70
C THR A 26 -1.20 12.73 -4.49
N PRO A 27 -1.35 11.51 -5.02
CA PRO A 27 -2.54 11.17 -5.80
C PRO A 27 -3.74 11.11 -4.88
N LEU A 28 -4.88 11.56 -5.39
CA LEU A 28 -6.14 11.47 -4.69
C LEU A 28 -6.65 10.03 -4.72
N ALA A 29 -6.89 9.45 -3.56
CA ALA A 29 -7.47 8.12 -3.45
C ALA A 29 -8.96 8.10 -3.77
N ASN A 30 -9.38 7.03 -4.43
CA ASN A 30 -10.80 6.72 -4.59
C ASN A 30 -11.27 5.95 -3.34
N ASN A 31 -12.10 6.58 -2.53
CA ASN A 31 -12.54 6.01 -1.25
C ASN A 31 -13.56 4.87 -1.39
N HIS A 32 -13.98 4.54 -2.60
CA HIS A 32 -15.01 3.53 -2.85
C HIS A 32 -14.49 2.26 -3.52
N ILE A 33 -13.28 2.30 -4.05
CA ILE A 33 -12.70 1.18 -4.80
C ILE A 33 -11.35 0.82 -4.23
N SER A 34 -11.16 -0.46 -3.96
CA SER A 34 -9.87 -1.04 -3.56
C SER A 34 -9.53 -2.24 -4.43
N VAL A 35 -8.26 -2.58 -4.47
CA VAL A 35 -7.75 -3.80 -5.07
C VAL A 35 -7.06 -4.63 -3.99
N ASP A 36 -7.24 -5.94 -4.07
CA ASP A 36 -6.54 -6.92 -3.24
C ASP A 36 -5.84 -7.93 -4.17
N CYS A 37 -4.59 -8.23 -3.88
CA CYS A 37 -3.78 -9.15 -4.67
C CYS A 37 -3.66 -10.50 -3.97
N VAL A 38 -4.04 -11.57 -4.64
CA VAL A 38 -3.80 -12.93 -4.19
C VAL A 38 -2.52 -13.43 -4.85
N VAL A 39 -1.44 -13.46 -4.10
CA VAL A 39 -0.13 -13.92 -4.57
C VAL A 39 0.12 -15.31 -4.01
N ILE A 40 0.24 -16.28 -4.91
CA ILE A 40 0.46 -17.69 -4.57
C ILE A 40 1.90 -18.04 -4.92
N GLY A 41 2.63 -18.54 -3.96
CA GLY A 41 3.98 -19.06 -4.13
C GLY A 41 4.05 -20.56 -3.82
N PHE A 42 5.10 -21.19 -4.32
CA PHE A 42 5.40 -22.60 -4.04
C PHE A 42 6.81 -22.69 -3.45
N ASP A 43 6.94 -23.33 -2.31
CA ASP A 43 8.23 -23.46 -1.59
C ASP A 43 8.96 -24.77 -1.85
N GLY A 44 8.50 -25.58 -2.79
CA GLY A 44 8.98 -26.92 -3.10
C GLY A 44 8.17 -28.05 -2.47
N GLU A 45 7.30 -27.73 -1.51
CA GLU A 45 6.43 -28.71 -0.82
C GLU A 45 4.97 -28.27 -0.83
N GLN A 46 4.69 -27.00 -0.56
CA GLN A 46 3.34 -26.48 -0.37
C GLN A 46 3.12 -25.19 -1.14
N LEU A 47 1.88 -24.98 -1.53
CA LEU A 47 1.39 -23.67 -1.99
C LEU A 47 1.19 -22.76 -0.78
N LYS A 48 1.65 -21.52 -0.90
CA LYS A 48 1.55 -20.48 0.13
C LYS A 48 0.94 -19.22 -0.44
N VAL A 49 0.20 -18.52 0.39
CA VAL A 49 -0.38 -17.21 0.05
C VAL A 49 0.44 -16.14 0.77
N LEU A 50 0.80 -15.09 0.03
CA LEU A 50 1.48 -13.93 0.60
C LEU A 50 0.48 -13.08 1.38
N LEU A 51 0.78 -12.84 2.65
CA LEU A 51 0.02 -11.96 3.52
C LEU A 51 0.90 -10.82 4.04
N ILE A 52 0.30 -9.68 4.25
CA ILE A 52 0.92 -8.52 4.88
C ILE A 52 0.54 -8.53 6.36
N LYS A 53 1.56 -8.48 7.21
CA LYS A 53 1.37 -8.32 8.65
C LYS A 53 1.07 -6.86 8.96
N ARG A 54 -0.06 -6.64 9.61
CA ARG A 54 -0.42 -5.31 10.15
C ARG A 54 -0.22 -5.29 11.65
N ALA A 55 0.25 -4.15 12.14
CA ALA A 55 0.27 -3.84 13.56
C ALA A 55 -0.31 -2.43 13.74
N GLY A 56 -1.12 -2.24 14.76
CA GLY A 56 -1.73 -0.95 15.06
C GLY A 56 -2.14 -0.87 16.52
N GLU A 57 -2.61 0.30 16.90
CA GLU A 57 -3.15 0.57 18.21
C GLU A 57 -4.58 1.09 18.06
N GLU A 58 -5.50 0.48 18.75
CA GLU A 58 -6.90 0.87 18.79
C GLU A 58 -7.40 0.86 20.23
N GLU A 59 -7.96 1.98 20.67
CA GLU A 59 -8.48 2.15 22.04
C GLU A 59 -7.46 1.79 23.14
N GLY A 60 -6.15 2.03 22.88
CA GLY A 60 -5.05 1.71 23.79
C GLY A 60 -4.58 0.26 23.74
N GLU A 61 -5.18 -0.59 22.92
CA GLU A 61 -4.74 -1.96 22.70
C GLU A 61 -3.96 -2.10 21.40
N ILE A 62 -2.86 -2.84 21.45
CA ILE A 62 -2.05 -3.17 20.28
C ILE A 62 -2.64 -4.41 19.61
N PHE A 63 -2.95 -4.29 18.33
CA PHE A 63 -3.40 -5.44 17.54
C PHE A 63 -2.38 -5.85 16.48
N HIS A 64 -2.40 -7.13 16.16
CA HIS A 64 -1.65 -7.72 15.04
C HIS A 64 -2.60 -8.57 14.21
N ASP A 65 -2.67 -8.30 12.92
CA ASP A 65 -3.42 -9.13 11.98
C ASP A 65 -2.66 -9.35 10.68
N MET A 66 -3.22 -10.19 9.83
CA MET A 66 -2.68 -10.52 8.52
C MET A 66 -3.73 -10.23 7.46
N LYS A 67 -3.33 -9.60 6.36
CA LYS A 67 -4.23 -9.32 5.24
C LYS A 67 -3.55 -9.61 3.90
N LEU A 68 -4.35 -9.75 2.86
CA LEU A 68 -3.85 -9.72 1.48
C LEU A 68 -3.21 -8.35 1.18
N PRO A 69 -2.16 -8.30 0.34
CA PRO A 69 -1.68 -7.02 -0.19
C PRO A 69 -2.81 -6.31 -0.91
N GLY A 70 -3.23 -5.17 -0.40
CA GLY A 70 -4.36 -4.43 -0.94
C GLY A 70 -4.39 -2.98 -0.46
N SER A 71 -5.02 -2.13 -1.24
CA SER A 71 -5.23 -0.71 -0.91
C SER A 71 -6.29 -0.09 -1.81
N LEU A 72 -6.69 1.12 -1.46
CA LEU A 72 -7.51 1.96 -2.33
C LEU A 72 -6.77 2.27 -3.64
N ILE A 73 -7.50 2.37 -4.73
CA ILE A 73 -6.95 2.86 -5.98
C ILE A 73 -6.85 4.39 -5.96
N TYR A 74 -5.99 4.95 -6.80
CA TYR A 74 -5.96 6.39 -7.03
C TYR A 74 -6.94 6.79 -8.14
N MET A 75 -7.36 8.06 -8.13
CA MET A 75 -8.35 8.57 -9.09
C MET A 75 -7.83 8.59 -10.54
N ASP A 76 -6.51 8.61 -10.72
CA ASP A 76 -5.83 8.71 -12.01
C ASP A 76 -5.21 7.39 -12.51
N GLU A 77 -5.55 6.27 -11.87
CA GLU A 77 -5.04 4.95 -12.27
C GLU A 77 -6.18 3.97 -12.53
N ASP A 78 -5.94 3.02 -13.43
CA ASP A 78 -6.84 1.89 -13.63
C ASP A 78 -6.57 0.77 -12.61
N LEU A 79 -7.41 -0.28 -12.63
CA LEU A 79 -7.28 -1.38 -11.67
C LEU A 79 -5.97 -2.17 -11.82
N ASP A 80 -5.49 -2.35 -13.04
CA ASP A 80 -4.24 -3.08 -13.30
C ASP A 80 -3.03 -2.28 -12.82
N GLU A 81 -3.02 -0.98 -13.07
CA GLU A 81 -1.99 -0.06 -12.57
C GLU A 81 -1.98 -0.03 -11.04
N ALA A 82 -3.16 0.09 -10.42
CA ALA A 82 -3.33 0.08 -8.98
C ALA A 82 -2.82 -1.22 -8.36
N ALA A 83 -3.18 -2.38 -8.92
CA ALA A 83 -2.74 -3.68 -8.41
C ALA A 83 -1.22 -3.83 -8.46
N LYS A 84 -0.58 -3.42 -9.56
CA LYS A 84 0.88 -3.44 -9.69
C LYS A 84 1.56 -2.50 -8.70
N ARG A 85 1.03 -1.28 -8.55
CA ARG A 85 1.54 -0.31 -7.60
C ARG A 85 1.46 -0.83 -6.17
N VAL A 86 0.28 -1.26 -5.75
CA VAL A 86 0.03 -1.76 -4.39
C VAL A 86 0.93 -2.94 -4.06
N LEU A 87 1.05 -3.88 -4.98
CA LEU A 87 1.91 -5.05 -4.80
C LEU A 87 3.38 -4.65 -4.66
N ASN A 88 3.84 -3.71 -5.49
CA ASN A 88 5.21 -3.20 -5.41
C ASN A 88 5.46 -2.44 -4.10
N GLU A 89 4.58 -1.54 -3.72
CA GLU A 89 4.73 -0.74 -2.50
C GLU A 89 4.73 -1.60 -1.23
N LEU A 90 3.88 -2.62 -1.16
CA LEU A 90 3.72 -3.43 0.04
C LEU A 90 4.67 -4.64 0.12
N THR A 91 5.15 -5.14 -1.00
CA THR A 91 5.95 -6.38 -1.04
C THR A 91 7.28 -6.24 -1.77
N GLY A 92 7.48 -5.18 -2.52
CA GLY A 92 8.65 -5.01 -3.40
C GLY A 92 8.60 -5.81 -4.69
N LEU A 93 7.55 -6.60 -4.94
CA LEU A 93 7.41 -7.38 -6.16
C LEU A 93 7.17 -6.48 -7.38
N LYS A 94 7.93 -6.73 -8.44
CA LYS A 94 7.87 -6.01 -9.71
C LYS A 94 7.76 -7.00 -10.87
N ASN A 95 7.26 -6.52 -12.01
CA ASN A 95 7.20 -7.28 -13.25
C ASN A 95 6.44 -8.61 -13.12
N VAL A 96 5.41 -8.63 -12.28
CA VAL A 96 4.52 -9.78 -12.15
C VAL A 96 3.31 -9.62 -13.05
N ASN A 97 2.90 -10.72 -13.67
CA ASN A 97 1.66 -10.75 -14.42
C ASN A 97 0.50 -10.90 -13.45
N LEU A 98 -0.42 -9.97 -13.49
CA LEU A 98 -1.63 -9.97 -12.68
C LEU A 98 -2.85 -10.13 -13.59
N MET A 99 -3.82 -10.86 -13.10
CA MET A 99 -5.09 -11.04 -13.78
C MET A 99 -6.23 -10.83 -12.79
N GLN A 100 -7.17 -9.95 -13.15
CA GLN A 100 -8.39 -9.79 -12.36
C GLN A 100 -9.26 -11.04 -12.48
N PHE A 101 -9.63 -11.64 -11.36
CA PHE A 101 -10.47 -12.83 -11.37
C PHE A 101 -11.88 -12.59 -10.83
N LYS A 102 -12.07 -11.60 -9.93
CA LYS A 102 -13.39 -11.34 -9.35
C LYS A 102 -13.51 -9.93 -8.78
N ALA A 103 -14.71 -9.35 -8.94
CA ALA A 103 -15.14 -8.15 -8.23
C ALA A 103 -16.11 -8.53 -7.09
N PHE A 104 -15.91 -7.94 -5.92
CA PHE A 104 -16.74 -8.15 -4.75
C PHE A 104 -17.57 -6.89 -4.49
N GLY A 105 -18.80 -6.88 -4.94
CA GLY A 105 -19.69 -5.71 -4.91
C GLY A 105 -20.86 -5.81 -3.92
N SER A 106 -20.89 -6.82 -3.05
CA SER A 106 -21.96 -6.92 -2.05
C SER A 106 -21.92 -5.76 -1.06
N LYS A 107 -23.06 -5.11 -0.84
CA LYS A 107 -23.19 -4.00 0.11
C LYS A 107 -22.84 -4.37 1.55
N ASN A 108 -22.92 -5.64 1.88
CA ASN A 108 -22.67 -6.17 3.23
C ASN A 108 -21.37 -6.97 3.34
N ARG A 109 -20.45 -6.81 2.37
CA ARG A 109 -19.19 -7.57 2.37
C ARG A 109 -18.28 -7.19 3.55
N THR A 110 -18.34 -5.95 3.99
CA THR A 110 -17.61 -5.45 5.16
C THR A 110 -18.59 -5.23 6.28
N LYS A 111 -18.43 -5.97 7.38
CA LYS A 111 -19.31 -5.87 8.55
C LYS A 111 -18.88 -4.77 9.49
N ASP A 112 -17.61 -4.42 9.52
CA ASP A 112 -17.05 -3.37 10.35
C ASP A 112 -16.75 -2.14 9.49
N PRO A 113 -17.32 -0.95 9.79
CA PRO A 113 -16.99 0.29 9.10
C PRO A 113 -15.51 0.65 9.18
N LYS A 114 -14.77 0.12 10.17
CA LYS A 114 -13.33 0.32 10.34
C LYS A 114 -12.48 -0.53 9.39
N ASP A 115 -13.05 -1.57 8.79
CA ASP A 115 -12.40 -2.42 7.78
C ASP A 115 -12.46 -1.81 6.36
N VAL A 116 -13.02 -0.64 6.22
CA VAL A 116 -12.91 0.15 4.98
C VAL A 116 -11.52 0.75 4.95
N HIS A 117 -10.69 0.25 4.07
CA HIS A 117 -9.28 0.64 3.91
C HIS A 117 -9.03 2.14 3.84
#